data_439f85c2918621201b28d7d7bad39d89
#
_entry.id   439f85c2918621201b28d7d7bad39d89
#
_cell.length_a   1.000
_cell.length_b   1.000
_cell.length_c   1.000
_cell.angle_alpha   90.00
_cell.angle_beta   90.00
_cell.angle_gamma   90.00
#
_symmetry.space_group_name_H-M   'P 1'
#
loop_
_entity.id
_entity.type
_entity.pdbx_description
1 polymer ?
#
loop_
_entity_poly.entity_id
_entity_poly.type
_entity_poly.pdbx_seq_one_letter_code
_entity_poly.pdbx_strand_id
1 'polypeptide(L)'
;MPKKGLLSVDQAISAIVKKILPLKKEEKIKLSDSLGRILSKNVISKRNNPSEDTSAMDGFAINIKNSTNEFKIIGESSAGNPFKGKVGKNETVQIFTGSFLPKGTNTVIIQENTKNLTPEIITNTVKFEKNQNVRKKGVDLKLGELVVKKNTVINSRIISSIAM
;
A
#
# COMPACT_ATOMS: atom_id res chain seq x y z
N MET A 1 51.38 -17.46 -28.64
CA MET A 1 50.42 -17.93 -29.66
C MET A 1 49.46 -18.92 -29.04
N PRO A 2 48.14 -18.78 -29.11
CA PRO A 2 47.23 -19.78 -28.59
C PRO A 2 47.41 -21.06 -29.40
N LYS A 3 47.53 -22.18 -28.72
CA LYS A 3 47.63 -23.50 -29.38
C LYS A 3 46.39 -23.70 -30.22
N LYS A 4 46.61 -24.08 -31.54
CA LYS A 4 45.52 -24.45 -32.46
C LYS A 4 44.61 -25.49 -31.79
N GLY A 5 43.33 -25.15 -31.58
CA GLY A 5 42.35 -26.05 -30.96
C GLY A 5 41.84 -25.69 -29.58
N LEU A 6 42.43 -24.70 -28.88
CA LEU A 6 41.95 -24.24 -27.60
C LEU A 6 41.10 -22.96 -27.74
N LEU A 7 39.94 -22.94 -27.10
CA LEU A 7 39.09 -21.74 -27.02
C LEU A 7 39.66 -20.79 -25.97
N SER A 8 39.52 -19.45 -26.18
CA SER A 8 39.69 -18.51 -25.11
C SER A 8 38.60 -18.71 -24.02
N VAL A 9 38.82 -18.19 -22.83
CA VAL A 9 37.84 -18.27 -21.73
C VAL A 9 36.48 -17.72 -22.19
N ASP A 10 36.47 -16.56 -22.84
CA ASP A 10 35.24 -15.90 -23.31
C ASP A 10 34.54 -16.74 -24.41
N GLN A 11 35.31 -17.34 -25.32
CA GLN A 11 34.78 -18.26 -26.34
C GLN A 11 34.17 -19.51 -25.71
N ALA A 12 34.83 -20.08 -24.69
CA ALA A 12 34.33 -21.23 -23.96
C ALA A 12 33.04 -20.91 -23.22
N ILE A 13 32.99 -19.81 -22.47
CA ILE A 13 31.80 -19.33 -21.77
C ILE A 13 30.66 -19.10 -22.77
N SER A 14 30.91 -18.41 -23.88
CA SER A 14 29.92 -18.17 -24.91
C SER A 14 29.39 -19.46 -25.54
N ALA A 15 30.23 -20.45 -25.78
CA ALA A 15 29.81 -21.74 -26.30
C ALA A 15 28.96 -22.54 -25.32
N ILE A 16 29.29 -22.47 -24.02
CA ILE A 16 28.51 -23.11 -22.95
C ILE A 16 27.13 -22.46 -22.85
N VAL A 17 27.08 -21.10 -22.70
CA VAL A 17 25.84 -20.36 -22.54
C VAL A 17 24.88 -20.58 -23.72
N LYS A 18 25.41 -20.64 -24.98
CA LYS A 18 24.59 -20.95 -26.17
C LYS A 18 23.95 -22.33 -26.16
N LYS A 19 24.54 -23.29 -25.44
CA LYS A 19 24.03 -24.68 -25.35
C LYS A 19 23.12 -24.91 -24.15
N ILE A 20 23.14 -24.03 -23.15
CA ILE A 20 22.28 -24.13 -21.98
C ILE A 20 20.88 -23.66 -22.36
N LEU A 21 19.91 -24.55 -22.21
CA LEU A 21 18.50 -24.21 -22.38
C LEU A 21 17.87 -23.91 -21.02
N PRO A 22 17.01 -22.88 -20.92
CA PRO A 22 16.26 -22.61 -19.70
C PRO A 22 15.40 -23.82 -19.32
N LEU A 23 15.28 -24.07 -18.01
CA LEU A 23 14.35 -25.07 -17.49
C LEU A 23 12.93 -24.69 -17.91
N LYS A 24 12.21 -25.61 -18.57
CA LYS A 24 10.81 -25.40 -19.00
C LYS A 24 9.78 -25.82 -17.96
N LYS A 25 10.22 -26.56 -16.91
CA LYS A 25 9.33 -27.10 -15.87
C LYS A 25 9.01 -26.00 -14.86
N GLU A 26 7.71 -25.73 -14.68
CA GLU A 26 7.18 -24.87 -13.63
C GLU A 26 6.64 -25.69 -12.47
N GLU A 27 6.72 -25.16 -11.27
CA GLU A 27 6.13 -25.76 -10.07
C GLU A 27 5.44 -24.70 -9.22
N LYS A 28 4.43 -25.08 -8.46
CA LYS A 28 3.80 -24.24 -7.45
C LYS A 28 4.40 -24.60 -6.09
N ILE A 29 4.93 -23.59 -5.42
CA ILE A 29 5.50 -23.72 -4.08
C ILE A 29 4.87 -22.71 -3.13
N LYS A 30 5.00 -22.91 -1.82
CA LYS A 30 4.60 -21.93 -0.82
C LYS A 30 5.52 -20.72 -0.90
N LEU A 31 4.98 -19.53 -0.58
CA LEU A 31 5.77 -18.31 -0.57
C LEU A 31 6.95 -18.38 0.41
N SER A 32 6.79 -19.07 1.56
CA SER A 32 7.86 -19.36 2.52
C SER A 32 9.08 -20.06 1.92
N ASP A 33 8.85 -20.89 0.91
CA ASP A 33 9.86 -21.77 0.30
C ASP A 33 10.44 -21.19 -1.00
N SER A 34 10.06 -19.93 -1.32
CA SER A 34 10.35 -19.30 -2.61
C SER A 34 11.68 -18.57 -2.67
N LEU A 35 12.37 -18.37 -1.55
CA LEU A 35 13.64 -17.64 -1.52
C LEU A 35 14.67 -18.28 -2.46
N GLY A 36 15.32 -17.46 -3.28
CA GLY A 36 16.31 -17.91 -4.27
C GLY A 36 15.73 -18.58 -5.53
N ARG A 37 14.41 -18.81 -5.58
CA ARG A 37 13.74 -19.33 -6.78
C ARG A 37 13.55 -18.25 -7.84
N ILE A 38 13.27 -18.64 -9.05
CA ILE A 38 13.03 -17.73 -10.19
C ILE A 38 11.55 -17.76 -10.54
N LEU A 39 10.94 -16.58 -10.66
CA LEU A 39 9.54 -16.45 -11.07
C LEU A 39 9.35 -16.90 -12.53
N SER A 40 8.46 -17.86 -12.74
CA SER A 40 8.06 -18.31 -14.07
C SER A 40 7.06 -17.40 -14.76
N LYS A 41 6.29 -16.63 -13.98
CA LYS A 41 5.23 -15.71 -14.45
C LYS A 41 5.32 -14.35 -13.77
N ASN A 42 4.76 -13.33 -14.42
CA ASN A 42 4.57 -12.03 -13.79
C ASN A 42 3.64 -12.17 -12.58
N VAL A 43 3.94 -11.47 -11.51
CA VAL A 43 3.05 -11.30 -10.37
C VAL A 43 2.30 -10.00 -10.55
N ILE A 44 0.98 -10.10 -10.63
CA ILE A 44 0.06 -8.98 -10.80
C ILE A 44 -0.77 -8.83 -9.54
N SER A 45 -0.94 -7.61 -9.07
CA SER A 45 -1.74 -7.33 -7.87
C SER A 45 -3.20 -7.70 -8.08
N LYS A 46 -3.76 -8.42 -7.12
CA LYS A 46 -5.17 -8.84 -7.10
C LYS A 46 -6.07 -7.89 -6.30
N ARG A 47 -5.50 -6.84 -5.70
CA ARG A 47 -6.23 -5.86 -4.89
C ARG A 47 -5.51 -4.51 -4.90
N ASN A 48 -6.21 -3.47 -4.47
CA ASN A 48 -5.57 -2.20 -4.12
C ASN A 48 -4.93 -2.30 -2.73
N ASN A 49 -3.83 -1.57 -2.52
CA ASN A 49 -3.24 -1.38 -1.20
C ASN A 49 -2.99 0.12 -0.97
N PRO A 50 -3.60 0.73 0.05
CA PRO A 50 -4.69 0.20 0.88
C PRO A 50 -5.94 -0.09 0.05
N SER A 51 -6.85 -0.93 0.57
CA SER A 51 -8.07 -1.35 -0.13
C SER A 51 -9.13 -0.24 -0.20
N GLU A 52 -9.10 0.71 0.72
CA GLU A 52 -9.94 1.91 0.80
C GLU A 52 -9.09 3.11 1.22
N ASP A 53 -9.63 4.33 1.14
CA ASP A 53 -8.97 5.51 1.70
C ASP A 53 -8.74 5.32 3.20
N THR A 54 -7.53 5.57 3.71
CA THR A 54 -7.15 5.41 5.12
C THR A 54 -6.59 6.71 5.69
N SER A 55 -6.66 6.85 7.01
CA SER A 55 -6.01 7.96 7.70
C SER A 55 -4.49 7.76 7.73
N ALA A 56 -3.75 8.83 7.45
CA ALA A 56 -2.31 8.89 7.63
C ALA A 56 -1.89 9.32 9.03
N MET A 57 -2.82 9.86 9.83
CA MET A 57 -2.57 10.45 11.15
C MET A 57 -3.74 10.15 12.10
N ASP A 58 -3.48 10.26 13.39
CA ASP A 58 -4.52 10.25 14.41
C ASP A 58 -5.22 11.61 14.44
N GLY A 59 -6.54 11.61 14.55
CA GLY A 59 -7.30 12.85 14.52
C GLY A 59 -8.78 12.68 14.26
N PHE A 60 -9.37 13.54 13.46
CA PHE A 60 -10.80 13.63 13.24
C PHE A 60 -11.14 13.66 11.75
N ALA A 61 -11.94 12.71 11.31
CA ALA A 61 -12.36 12.58 9.91
C ALA A 61 -13.58 13.49 9.64
N ILE A 62 -13.44 14.41 8.69
CA ILE A 62 -14.44 15.40 8.32
C ILE A 62 -14.72 15.42 6.82
N ASN A 63 -15.82 16.09 6.45
CA ASN A 63 -16.04 16.53 5.08
C ASN A 63 -15.66 18.02 4.96
N ILE A 64 -14.67 18.33 4.15
CA ILE A 64 -14.20 19.71 3.96
C ILE A 64 -15.28 20.66 3.45
N LYS A 65 -16.32 20.15 2.77
CA LYS A 65 -17.44 20.99 2.31
C LYS A 65 -18.30 21.49 3.47
N ASN A 66 -18.17 20.89 4.63
CA ASN A 66 -18.82 21.33 5.86
C ASN A 66 -17.95 22.41 6.51
N SER A 67 -18.14 23.65 6.11
CA SER A 67 -17.27 24.80 6.42
C SER A 67 -17.44 25.39 7.82
N THR A 68 -17.78 24.60 8.81
CA THR A 68 -17.78 25.02 10.22
C THR A 68 -16.44 24.70 10.87
N ASN A 69 -16.07 25.46 11.91
CA ASN A 69 -14.87 25.14 12.71
C ASN A 69 -15.19 24.20 13.87
N GLU A 70 -16.46 23.89 14.10
CA GLU A 70 -16.93 23.07 15.21
C GLU A 70 -17.59 21.81 14.69
N PHE A 71 -17.24 20.68 15.29
CA PHE A 71 -17.72 19.37 14.87
C PHE A 71 -18.14 18.53 16.08
N LYS A 72 -19.31 17.90 15.99
CA LYS A 72 -19.77 16.91 16.96
C LYS A 72 -19.12 15.56 16.68
N ILE A 73 -18.48 14.97 17.68
CA ILE A 73 -17.93 13.60 17.61
C ILE A 73 -19.08 12.60 17.71
N ILE A 74 -19.27 11.79 16.65
CA ILE A 74 -20.36 10.79 16.59
C ILE A 74 -19.87 9.34 16.72
N GLY A 75 -18.58 9.13 16.90
CA GLY A 75 -18.00 7.80 17.06
C GLY A 75 -16.51 7.78 16.80
N GLU A 76 -16.00 6.55 16.72
CA GLU A 76 -14.59 6.23 16.54
C GLU A 76 -14.39 5.27 15.37
N SER A 77 -13.26 5.39 14.68
CA SER A 77 -12.79 4.50 13.61
C SER A 77 -11.35 4.10 13.87
N SER A 78 -11.12 2.83 14.19
CA SER A 78 -9.80 2.27 14.48
C SER A 78 -9.42 1.16 13.48
N ALA A 79 -8.12 0.82 13.40
CA ALA A 79 -7.65 -0.25 12.53
C ALA A 79 -8.30 -1.58 12.92
N GLY A 80 -8.90 -2.26 11.94
CA GLY A 80 -9.66 -3.49 12.18
C GLY A 80 -11.11 -3.28 12.68
N ASN A 81 -11.46 -2.07 13.14
CA ASN A 81 -12.84 -1.73 13.57
C ASN A 81 -13.26 -0.37 13.00
N PRO A 82 -13.47 -0.26 11.67
CA PRO A 82 -13.84 1.00 11.04
C PRO A 82 -15.27 1.44 11.42
N PHE A 83 -15.48 2.75 11.52
CA PHE A 83 -16.80 3.32 11.73
C PHE A 83 -17.75 2.98 10.56
N LYS A 84 -18.88 2.37 10.85
CA LYS A 84 -19.82 1.84 9.83
C LYS A 84 -20.88 2.86 9.40
N GLY A 85 -21.01 3.98 10.11
CA GLY A 85 -21.98 5.03 9.83
C GLY A 85 -21.57 5.96 8.69
N LYS A 86 -22.41 6.96 8.44
CA LYS A 86 -22.12 8.08 7.54
C LYS A 86 -21.96 9.36 8.37
N VAL A 87 -20.93 10.11 8.10
CA VAL A 87 -20.67 11.41 8.74
C VAL A 87 -21.46 12.49 8.00
N GLY A 88 -22.29 13.21 8.72
CA GLY A 88 -23.15 14.28 8.24
C GLY A 88 -22.47 15.66 8.30
N LYS A 89 -23.32 16.70 8.17
CA LYS A 89 -22.88 18.10 8.32
C LYS A 89 -22.55 18.38 9.79
N ASN A 90 -21.41 19.05 10.03
CA ASN A 90 -20.91 19.40 11.37
C ASN A 90 -20.67 18.18 12.30
N GLU A 91 -20.54 17.00 11.72
CA GLU A 91 -20.17 15.79 12.44
C GLU A 91 -18.74 15.38 12.10
N THR A 92 -18.12 14.66 13.00
CA THR A 92 -16.82 14.06 12.83
C THR A 92 -16.75 12.71 13.55
N VAL A 93 -15.80 11.90 13.11
CA VAL A 93 -15.44 10.64 13.78
C VAL A 93 -13.98 10.72 14.17
N GLN A 94 -13.67 10.40 15.42
CA GLN A 94 -12.29 10.20 15.84
C GLN A 94 -11.69 9.05 15.05
N ILE A 95 -10.53 9.26 14.44
CA ILE A 95 -9.91 8.28 13.56
C ILE A 95 -8.44 8.09 13.90
N PHE A 96 -7.98 6.84 13.82
CA PHE A 96 -6.59 6.49 14.06
C PHE A 96 -5.88 6.10 12.78
N THR A 97 -4.57 6.28 12.77
CA THR A 97 -3.69 5.95 11.65
C THR A 97 -3.93 4.54 11.12
N GLY A 98 -4.08 4.41 9.81
CA GLY A 98 -4.35 3.13 9.14
C GLY A 98 -5.83 2.72 9.12
N SER A 99 -6.70 3.40 9.86
CA SER A 99 -8.15 3.14 9.81
C SER A 99 -8.78 3.65 8.53
N PHE A 100 -9.83 2.99 8.05
CA PHE A 100 -10.59 3.44 6.88
C PHE A 100 -11.35 4.73 7.18
N LEU A 101 -11.35 5.63 6.20
CA LEU A 101 -12.14 6.84 6.29
C LEU A 101 -13.63 6.52 6.33
N PRO A 102 -14.39 7.07 7.29
CA PRO A 102 -15.83 6.92 7.33
C PRO A 102 -16.51 7.47 6.08
N LYS A 103 -17.63 6.89 5.68
CA LYS A 103 -18.44 7.41 4.56
C LYS A 103 -18.86 8.84 4.83
N GLY A 104 -18.73 9.69 3.82
CA GLY A 104 -19.06 11.12 3.92
C GLY A 104 -17.90 12.02 4.31
N THR A 105 -16.71 11.46 4.63
CA THR A 105 -15.49 12.22 4.95
C THR A 105 -14.49 12.20 3.80
N ASN A 106 -13.58 13.16 3.76
CA ASN A 106 -12.54 13.26 2.74
C ASN A 106 -11.25 13.94 3.22
N THR A 107 -11.16 14.26 4.51
CA THR A 107 -10.04 14.98 5.11
C THR A 107 -9.91 14.56 6.57
N VAL A 108 -8.68 14.51 7.08
CA VAL A 108 -8.41 14.26 8.50
C VAL A 108 -7.71 15.47 9.10
N ILE A 109 -8.30 16.03 10.15
CA ILE A 109 -7.67 17.03 10.99
C ILE A 109 -6.89 16.29 12.07
N ILE A 110 -5.59 16.56 12.17
CA ILE A 110 -4.78 15.92 13.22
C ILE A 110 -5.22 16.41 14.60
N GLN A 111 -5.15 15.56 15.60
CA GLN A 111 -5.64 15.88 16.94
C GLN A 111 -4.96 17.09 17.56
N GLU A 112 -3.69 17.35 17.25
CA GLU A 112 -2.91 18.48 17.75
C GLU A 112 -3.42 19.84 17.21
N ASN A 113 -4.16 19.81 16.12
CA ASN A 113 -4.78 20.98 15.49
C ASN A 113 -6.24 21.18 15.91
N THR A 114 -6.68 20.50 16.96
CA THR A 114 -8.03 20.61 17.51
C THR A 114 -8.01 21.00 18.99
N LYS A 115 -9.11 21.54 19.45
CA LYS A 115 -9.38 21.77 20.88
C LYS A 115 -10.75 21.20 21.23
N ASN A 116 -10.84 20.50 22.34
CA ASN A 116 -12.12 20.07 22.88
C ASN A 116 -12.85 21.29 23.47
N LEU A 117 -14.05 21.57 22.99
CA LEU A 117 -14.97 22.51 23.63
C LEU A 117 -15.78 21.82 24.71
N THR A 118 -16.18 20.59 24.45
CA THR A 118 -16.79 19.64 25.39
C THR A 118 -16.24 18.26 25.11
N PRO A 119 -16.54 17.21 25.92
CA PRO A 119 -16.16 15.84 25.59
C PRO A 119 -16.65 15.34 24.20
N GLU A 120 -17.72 15.95 23.69
CA GLU A 120 -18.38 15.55 22.45
C GLU A 120 -18.18 16.52 21.29
N ILE A 121 -17.58 17.70 21.52
CA ILE A 121 -17.44 18.76 20.50
C ILE A 121 -15.99 19.20 20.43
N ILE A 122 -15.45 19.18 19.22
CA ILE A 122 -14.13 19.73 18.92
C ILE A 122 -14.25 20.99 18.05
N THR A 123 -13.30 21.91 18.19
CA THR A 123 -13.08 22.99 17.25
C THR A 123 -11.72 22.83 16.57
N ASN A 124 -11.67 23.17 15.29
CA ASN A 124 -10.43 23.20 14.52
C ASN A 124 -9.71 24.54 14.72
N THR A 125 -8.39 24.48 14.87
CA THR A 125 -7.55 25.68 15.13
C THR A 125 -6.75 26.14 13.92
N VAL A 126 -6.73 25.37 12.84
CA VAL A 126 -5.95 25.68 11.61
C VAL A 126 -6.79 25.48 10.35
N LYS A 127 -6.34 26.06 9.25
CA LYS A 127 -6.92 25.77 7.93
C LYS A 127 -6.51 24.37 7.48
N PHE A 128 -7.40 23.69 6.79
CA PHE A 128 -7.15 22.35 6.24
C PHE A 128 -7.57 22.29 4.77
N GLU A 129 -6.96 21.35 4.05
CA GLU A 129 -7.19 21.14 2.61
C GLU A 129 -7.88 19.82 2.33
N LYS A 130 -8.52 19.73 1.17
CA LYS A 130 -9.15 18.49 0.72
C LYS A 130 -8.10 17.38 0.57
N ASN A 131 -8.43 16.20 1.08
CA ASN A 131 -7.57 15.01 1.11
C ASN A 131 -6.33 15.13 2.01
N GLN A 132 -6.21 16.18 2.82
CA GLN A 132 -5.15 16.32 3.80
C GLN A 132 -5.17 15.12 4.77
N ASN A 133 -4.00 14.55 5.04
CA ASN A 133 -3.78 13.38 5.90
C ASN A 133 -4.58 12.12 5.50
N VAL A 134 -4.91 12.00 4.21
CA VAL A 134 -5.60 10.82 3.66
C VAL A 134 -4.66 10.05 2.72
N ARG A 135 -4.43 8.79 3.02
CA ARG A 135 -3.79 7.84 2.10
C ARG A 135 -4.85 7.25 1.19
N LYS A 136 -4.73 7.56 -0.07
CA LYS A 136 -5.72 7.14 -1.07
C LYS A 136 -5.67 5.64 -1.34
N LYS A 137 -6.83 5.06 -1.58
CA LYS A 137 -6.99 3.70 -2.10
C LYS A 137 -6.02 3.42 -3.23
N GLY A 138 -5.24 2.37 -3.10
CA GLY A 138 -4.29 1.94 -4.12
C GLY A 138 -3.07 2.85 -4.28
N VAL A 139 -2.75 3.70 -3.30
CA VAL A 139 -1.56 4.58 -3.38
C VAL A 139 -0.26 3.80 -3.38
N ASP A 140 -0.18 2.67 -2.69
CA ASP A 140 1.00 1.81 -2.64
C ASP A 140 1.01 0.79 -3.80
N LEU A 141 -0.16 0.26 -4.16
CA LEU A 141 -0.31 -0.75 -5.20
C LEU A 141 -1.75 -0.78 -5.71
N LYS A 142 -1.93 -0.73 -7.02
CA LYS A 142 -3.25 -0.79 -7.66
C LYS A 142 -3.60 -2.21 -8.10
N LEU A 143 -4.89 -2.53 -8.08
CA LEU A 143 -5.42 -3.75 -8.71
C LEU A 143 -4.97 -3.81 -10.18
N GLY A 144 -4.40 -4.94 -10.60
CA GLY A 144 -3.90 -5.16 -11.95
C GLY A 144 -2.49 -4.63 -12.21
N GLU A 145 -1.86 -3.97 -11.23
CA GLU A 145 -0.49 -3.46 -11.36
C GLU A 145 0.55 -4.59 -11.30
N LEU A 146 1.60 -4.45 -12.09
CA LEU A 146 2.72 -5.38 -12.10
C LEU A 146 3.56 -5.23 -10.83
N VAL A 147 3.54 -6.24 -9.98
CA VAL A 147 4.34 -6.28 -8.73
C VAL A 147 5.77 -6.74 -9.01
N VAL A 148 5.92 -7.88 -9.70
CA VAL A 148 7.23 -8.46 -10.03
C VAL A 148 7.20 -9.11 -11.40
N LYS A 149 8.25 -8.89 -12.19
CA LYS A 149 8.39 -9.50 -13.53
C LYS A 149 8.79 -10.97 -13.45
N LYS A 150 8.37 -11.77 -14.44
CA LYS A 150 8.92 -13.12 -14.66
C LYS A 150 10.44 -13.08 -14.81
N ASN A 151 11.09 -14.18 -14.57
CA ASN A 151 12.54 -14.37 -14.60
C ASN A 151 13.30 -13.58 -13.52
N THR A 152 12.59 -13.05 -12.52
CA THR A 152 13.22 -12.39 -11.36
C THR A 152 13.56 -13.43 -10.29
N VAL A 153 14.77 -13.37 -9.74
CA VAL A 153 15.17 -14.18 -8.57
C VAL A 153 14.48 -13.61 -7.33
N ILE A 154 13.76 -14.46 -6.61
CA ILE A 154 12.99 -14.08 -5.43
C ILE A 154 13.94 -13.88 -4.24
N ASN A 155 13.96 -12.68 -3.71
CA ASN A 155 14.64 -12.31 -2.46
C ASN A 155 13.61 -11.93 -1.38
N SER A 156 14.06 -11.60 -0.17
CA SER A 156 13.18 -11.23 0.95
C SER A 156 12.27 -10.02 0.66
N ARG A 157 12.77 -9.00 -0.05
CA ARG A 157 11.97 -7.84 -0.44
C ARG A 157 10.83 -8.23 -1.40
N ILE A 158 11.13 -9.11 -2.35
CA ILE A 158 10.13 -9.62 -3.31
C ILE A 158 9.09 -10.48 -2.59
N ILE A 159 9.50 -11.31 -1.62
CA ILE A 159 8.56 -12.06 -0.78
C ILE A 159 7.58 -11.12 -0.08
N SER A 160 8.08 -10.05 0.55
CA SER A 160 7.24 -9.04 1.19
C SER A 160 6.27 -8.38 0.20
N SER A 161 6.75 -8.02 -0.99
CA SER A 161 5.91 -7.39 -2.02
C SER A 161 4.83 -8.33 -2.56
N ILE A 162 5.07 -9.64 -2.61
CA ILE A 162 4.10 -10.64 -3.07
C ILE A 162 3.07 -10.95 -1.97
N ALA A 163 3.47 -10.85 -0.69
CA ALA A 163 2.62 -11.11 0.47
C ALA A 163 1.58 -9.99 0.74
N MET A 164 1.81 -8.78 0.23
CA MET A 164 0.89 -7.64 0.32
C MET A 164 -0.40 -7.90 -0.44
#